data_07e5ea0ec7f0220f02241fb1664468c1
#
_entry.id   07e5ea0ec7f0220f02241fb1664468c1
#
_cell.length_a   1.000
_cell.length_b   1.000
_cell.length_c   1.000
_cell.angle_alpha   90.00
_cell.angle_beta   90.00
_cell.angle_gamma   90.00
#
_symmetry.space_group_name_H-M   'P 1'
#
loop_
_entity.id
_entity.type
_entity.pdbx_description
1 polymer ?
#
loop_
_entity_poly.entity_id
_entity_poly.type
_entity_poly.pdbx_seq_one_letter_code
_entity_poly.pdbx_strand_id
1 'polypeptide(L)'
;MSSSPSKILEVFDNPNVEKDFVIRIDIPEFTCLCPKTGQPDFATLHLEYIADKRCVELKALKNYIWSFRNEGAFHEAITNQILDDLVAALDPRFMRLKAIFNVRGGIYTSVESEHRQKNWLPRDVVSL
;
A
#
# COMPACT_ATOMS: atom_id res chain seq x y z
N MET A 1 14.49 -5.45 -20.23
CA MET A 1 14.58 -4.30 -19.32
C MET A 1 14.75 -4.76 -17.89
N SER A 2 15.74 -4.21 -17.21
CA SER A 2 15.95 -4.52 -15.81
C SER A 2 15.00 -3.69 -14.95
N SER A 3 14.54 -4.28 -13.85
CA SER A 3 13.80 -3.57 -12.82
C SER A 3 14.79 -2.91 -11.85
N SER A 4 14.41 -1.78 -11.28
CA SER A 4 15.19 -1.10 -10.25
C SER A 4 14.25 -0.48 -9.24
N PRO A 5 14.70 -0.32 -7.97
CA PRO A 5 13.86 0.35 -6.98
C PRO A 5 13.56 1.79 -7.40
N SER A 6 12.30 2.21 -7.17
CA SER A 6 11.87 3.55 -7.57
C SER A 6 10.64 3.95 -6.77
N LYS A 7 10.62 5.19 -6.29
CA LYS A 7 9.45 5.75 -5.60
C LYS A 7 8.39 6.27 -6.57
N ILE A 8 8.62 6.15 -7.89
CA ILE A 8 7.67 6.61 -8.89
C ILE A 8 6.56 5.60 -9.04
N LEU A 9 5.32 6.04 -8.82
CA LEU A 9 4.12 5.21 -8.94
C LEU A 9 3.42 5.56 -10.26
N GLU A 10 3.71 4.79 -11.31
CA GLU A 10 3.01 4.92 -12.58
C GLU A 10 1.57 4.44 -12.44
N VAL A 11 0.68 5.06 -13.19
CA VAL A 11 -0.75 4.80 -13.13
C VAL A 11 -1.29 4.60 -14.55
N PHE A 12 -2.47 4.01 -14.65
CA PHE A 12 -3.20 3.89 -15.91
C PHE A 12 -4.67 4.25 -15.68
N ASP A 13 -5.37 4.61 -16.75
CA ASP A 13 -6.75 5.04 -16.65
C ASP A 13 -7.65 3.89 -16.22
N ASN A 14 -8.56 4.18 -15.28
CA ASN A 14 -9.56 3.20 -14.86
C ASN A 14 -10.50 2.90 -16.03
N PRO A 15 -10.60 1.64 -16.46
CA PRO A 15 -11.45 1.30 -17.61
C PRO A 15 -12.95 1.28 -17.30
N ASN A 16 -13.35 1.37 -16.03
CA ASN A 16 -14.75 1.27 -15.61
C ASN A 16 -15.08 2.30 -14.54
N VAL A 17 -14.91 3.59 -14.86
CA VAL A 17 -15.10 4.67 -13.87
C VAL A 17 -16.54 4.79 -13.38
N GLU A 18 -17.52 4.25 -14.11
CA GLU A 18 -18.94 4.38 -13.79
C GLU A 18 -19.40 3.45 -12.69
N LYS A 19 -18.54 2.55 -12.21
CA LYS A 19 -18.93 1.66 -11.12
C LYS A 19 -17.85 1.58 -10.04
N ASP A 20 -18.27 1.19 -8.85
CA ASP A 20 -17.35 0.85 -7.77
C ASP A 20 -17.03 -0.64 -7.88
N PHE A 21 -15.76 -0.95 -7.92
CA PHE A 21 -15.28 -2.32 -7.80
C PHE A 21 -14.01 -2.29 -6.96
N VAL A 22 -13.77 -3.36 -6.22
CA VAL A 22 -12.63 -3.44 -5.31
C VAL A 22 -11.47 -4.14 -6.01
N ILE A 23 -10.30 -3.51 -5.90
CA ILE A 23 -9.03 -4.13 -6.31
C ILE A 23 -8.30 -4.54 -5.03
N ARG A 24 -7.91 -5.81 -4.93
CA ARG A 24 -7.15 -6.33 -3.79
C ARG A 24 -5.79 -6.81 -4.26
N ILE A 25 -4.76 -6.33 -3.57
CA ILE A 25 -3.37 -6.67 -3.89
C ILE A 25 -2.70 -7.11 -2.60
N ASP A 26 -2.16 -8.32 -2.60
CA ASP A 26 -1.38 -8.85 -1.48
C ASP A 26 0.09 -8.78 -1.83
N ILE A 27 0.89 -8.26 -0.90
CA ILE A 27 2.32 -8.12 -1.06
C ILE A 27 2.99 -8.85 0.12
N PRO A 28 3.35 -10.13 -0.08
CA PRO A 28 3.88 -10.94 1.04
C PRO A 28 5.36 -10.70 1.34
N GLU A 29 6.07 -9.97 0.49
CA GLU A 29 7.52 -9.82 0.62
C GLU A 29 7.96 -8.38 0.84
N PHE A 30 7.23 -7.64 1.69
CA PHE A 30 7.68 -6.30 2.04
C PHE A 30 8.80 -6.37 3.07
N THR A 31 9.81 -5.54 2.86
CA THR A 31 10.96 -5.45 3.78
C THR A 31 11.38 -3.99 3.95
N CYS A 32 11.71 -3.63 5.20
CA CYS A 32 12.36 -2.37 5.55
C CYS A 32 13.31 -2.65 6.72
N LEU A 33 13.99 -1.64 7.23
CA LEU A 33 14.92 -1.82 8.33
C LEU A 33 14.34 -1.27 9.63
N CYS A 34 14.63 -1.95 10.74
CA CYS A 34 14.34 -1.41 12.04
C CYS A 34 15.24 -0.19 12.31
N PRO A 35 14.67 0.98 12.63
CA PRO A 35 15.50 2.18 12.82
C PRO A 35 16.37 2.14 14.07
N LYS A 36 16.10 1.22 15.00
CA LYS A 36 16.90 1.06 16.22
C LYS A 36 18.06 0.08 16.04
N THR A 37 17.83 -1.04 15.37
CA THR A 37 18.81 -2.13 15.27
C THR A 37 19.44 -2.25 13.89
N GLY A 38 18.85 -1.67 12.86
CA GLY A 38 19.29 -1.85 11.48
C GLY A 38 18.99 -3.23 10.90
N GLN A 39 18.31 -4.10 11.67
CA GLN A 39 17.92 -5.42 11.18
C GLN A 39 16.71 -5.32 10.27
N PRO A 40 16.57 -6.25 9.30
CA PRO A 40 15.42 -6.22 8.41
C PRO A 40 14.13 -6.61 9.12
N ASP A 41 13.08 -5.85 8.86
CA ASP A 41 11.71 -6.18 9.22
C ASP A 41 10.99 -6.68 7.98
N PHE A 42 10.14 -7.68 8.15
CA PHE A 42 9.37 -8.28 7.08
C PHE A 42 7.89 -8.15 7.36
N ALA A 43 7.11 -7.92 6.31
CA ALA A 43 5.67 -7.79 6.46
C ALA A 43 4.94 -8.31 5.23
N THR A 44 3.68 -8.70 5.45
CA THR A 44 2.71 -8.88 4.37
C THR A 44 1.81 -7.65 4.35
N LEU A 45 1.71 -7.03 3.18
CA LEU A 45 0.82 -5.90 2.98
C LEU A 45 -0.44 -6.38 2.28
N HIS A 46 -1.59 -5.99 2.81
CA HIS A 46 -2.89 -6.21 2.18
C HIS A 46 -3.44 -4.86 1.79
N LEU A 47 -3.48 -4.60 0.49
CA LEU A 47 -4.03 -3.37 -0.07
C LEU A 47 -5.37 -3.67 -0.71
N GLU A 48 -6.37 -2.85 -0.40
CA GLU A 48 -7.62 -2.87 -1.15
C GLU A 48 -8.04 -1.45 -1.45
N TYR A 49 -8.53 -1.23 -2.67
CA TYR A 49 -8.99 0.11 -3.03
C TYR A 49 -10.06 0.06 -4.10
N ILE A 50 -10.82 1.14 -4.14
CA ILE A 50 -11.78 1.43 -5.20
C ILE A 50 -11.22 2.62 -5.98
N ALA A 51 -10.87 2.37 -7.24
CA ALA A 51 -10.30 3.41 -8.09
C ALA A 51 -11.34 4.46 -8.44
N ASP A 52 -10.90 5.70 -8.57
CA ASP A 52 -11.69 6.73 -9.25
C ASP A 52 -11.24 6.77 -10.71
N LYS A 53 -10.37 7.69 -11.07
CA LYS A 53 -9.94 7.86 -12.46
C LYS A 53 -8.72 7.03 -12.83
N ARG A 54 -7.93 6.58 -11.83
CA ARG A 54 -6.62 5.96 -12.06
C ARG A 54 -6.45 4.70 -11.25
N CYS A 55 -5.76 3.73 -11.85
CA CYS A 55 -5.32 2.50 -11.19
C CYS A 55 -3.80 2.48 -11.14
N VAL A 56 -3.25 1.80 -10.13
CA VAL A 56 -1.79 1.66 -10.01
C VAL A 56 -1.29 0.58 -10.97
N GLU A 57 -0.19 0.89 -11.66
CA GLU A 57 0.50 -0.08 -12.52
C GLU A 57 1.33 -1.02 -11.63
N LEU A 58 1.18 -2.33 -11.82
CA LEU A 58 1.75 -3.31 -10.88
C LEU A 58 3.28 -3.38 -10.90
N LYS A 59 3.92 -3.18 -12.05
CA LYS A 59 5.37 -3.16 -12.10
C LYS A 59 5.93 -1.96 -11.34
N ALA A 60 5.29 -0.81 -11.47
CA ALA A 60 5.67 0.38 -10.71
C ALA A 60 5.47 0.17 -9.21
N LEU A 61 4.35 -0.47 -8.83
CA LEU A 61 4.11 -0.81 -7.43
C LEU A 61 5.18 -1.74 -6.89
N LYS A 62 5.57 -2.76 -7.64
CA LYS A 62 6.64 -3.68 -7.25
C LYS A 62 7.95 -2.93 -6.99
N ASN A 63 8.35 -2.04 -7.90
CA ASN A 63 9.58 -1.28 -7.76
C ASN A 63 9.50 -0.28 -6.59
N TYR A 64 8.32 0.28 -6.35
CA TYR A 64 8.07 1.17 -5.23
C TYR A 64 8.25 0.43 -3.89
N ILE A 65 7.64 -0.74 -3.74
CA ILE A 65 7.78 -1.57 -2.54
C ILE A 65 9.24 -1.96 -2.33
N TRP A 66 9.94 -2.34 -3.39
CA TRP A 66 11.36 -2.67 -3.33
C TRP A 66 12.21 -1.51 -2.81
N SER A 67 11.82 -0.27 -3.10
CA SER A 67 12.59 0.90 -2.72
C SER A 67 12.75 1.09 -1.21
N PHE A 68 11.92 0.41 -0.39
CA PHE A 68 11.99 0.52 1.07
C PHE A 68 12.97 -0.46 1.72
N ARG A 69 13.55 -1.39 0.95
CA ARG A 69 14.35 -2.48 1.50
C ARG A 69 15.45 -2.01 2.46
N ASN A 70 16.11 -0.91 2.16
CA ASN A 70 17.23 -0.40 2.95
C ASN A 70 16.87 0.86 3.72
N GLU A 71 15.60 1.18 3.88
CA GLU A 71 15.15 2.37 4.60
C GLU A 71 14.72 2.00 6.01
N GLY A 72 15.22 2.74 7.00
CA GLY A 72 14.81 2.57 8.39
C GLY A 72 13.49 3.27 8.64
N ALA A 73 12.51 2.54 9.17
CA ALA A 73 11.21 3.11 9.48
C ALA A 73 10.50 2.28 10.53
N PHE A 74 9.78 2.96 11.42
CA PHE A 74 8.86 2.30 12.33
C PHE A 74 7.64 1.81 11.57
N HIS A 75 7.00 0.75 12.08
CA HIS A 75 5.88 0.08 11.41
C HIS A 75 4.73 1.06 11.14
N GLU A 76 4.41 1.89 12.12
CA GLU A 76 3.33 2.87 12.00
C GLU A 76 3.62 3.93 10.95
N ALA A 77 4.86 4.39 10.88
CA ALA A 77 5.27 5.42 9.93
C ALA A 77 5.26 4.89 8.50
N ILE A 78 5.84 3.70 8.28
CA ILE A 78 5.97 3.17 6.92
C ILE A 78 4.62 2.78 6.33
N THR A 79 3.72 2.24 7.13
CA THR A 79 2.38 1.87 6.66
C THR A 79 1.62 3.11 6.19
N ASN A 80 1.65 4.17 6.97
CA ASN A 80 0.98 5.41 6.62
C ASN A 80 1.64 6.11 5.43
N GLN A 81 2.95 6.06 5.33
CA GLN A 81 3.66 6.64 4.17
C GLN A 81 3.24 5.95 2.87
N ILE A 82 3.18 4.62 2.88
CA ILE A 82 2.78 3.87 1.68
C ILE A 82 1.34 4.23 1.30
N LEU A 83 0.43 4.27 2.27
CA LEU A 83 -0.94 4.68 2.00
C LEU A 83 -0.99 6.08 1.40
N ASP A 84 -0.30 7.04 2.01
CA ASP A 84 -0.31 8.43 1.57
C ASP A 84 0.26 8.59 0.16
N ASP A 85 1.34 7.88 -0.15
CA ASP A 85 1.95 7.94 -1.49
C ASP A 85 0.99 7.39 -2.55
N LEU A 86 0.31 6.28 -2.24
CA LEU A 86 -0.67 5.70 -3.15
C LEU A 86 -1.90 6.60 -3.32
N VAL A 87 -2.37 7.20 -2.24
CA VAL A 87 -3.48 8.16 -2.31
C VAL A 87 -3.11 9.35 -3.18
N ALA A 88 -1.90 9.87 -3.02
CA ALA A 88 -1.44 11.01 -3.84
C ALA A 88 -1.37 10.65 -5.33
N ALA A 89 -0.95 9.43 -5.65
CA ALA A 89 -0.83 8.98 -7.03
C ALA A 89 -2.18 8.68 -7.67
N LEU A 90 -3.13 8.10 -6.94
CA LEU A 90 -4.37 7.53 -7.47
C LEU A 90 -5.60 8.37 -7.22
N ASP A 91 -5.62 9.14 -6.15
CA ASP A 91 -6.83 9.82 -5.66
C ASP A 91 -8.03 8.86 -5.65
N PRO A 92 -7.93 7.73 -4.93
CA PRO A 92 -8.96 6.69 -4.96
C PRO A 92 -10.21 7.12 -4.21
N ARG A 93 -11.34 6.50 -4.57
CA ARG A 93 -12.59 6.70 -3.81
C ARG A 93 -12.47 6.15 -2.40
N PHE A 94 -11.80 5.01 -2.27
CA PHE A 94 -11.52 4.33 -1.00
C PHE A 94 -10.19 3.60 -1.12
N MET A 95 -9.42 3.56 -0.04
CA MET A 95 -8.21 2.75 0.03
C MET A 95 -7.96 2.33 1.47
N ARG A 96 -7.62 1.06 1.66
CA ARG A 96 -7.23 0.51 2.95
C ARG A 96 -5.94 -0.27 2.79
N LEU A 97 -4.98 0.01 3.65
CA LEU A 97 -3.73 -0.73 3.70
C LEU A 97 -3.58 -1.34 5.09
N LYS A 98 -3.40 -2.66 5.13
CA LYS A 98 -3.10 -3.38 6.36
C LYS A 98 -1.73 -4.02 6.22
N ALA A 99 -0.82 -3.70 7.13
CA ALA A 99 0.52 -4.27 7.18
C ALA A 99 0.60 -5.21 8.37
N ILE A 100 0.90 -6.49 8.09
CA ILE A 100 1.07 -7.51 9.14
C ILE A 100 2.55 -7.84 9.18
N PHE A 101 3.21 -7.41 10.26
CA PHE A 101 4.65 -7.61 10.43
C PHE A 101 4.94 -8.96 11.07
N ASN A 102 6.03 -9.59 10.61
CA ASN A 102 6.48 -10.85 11.19
C ASN A 102 6.86 -10.64 12.66
N VAL A 103 6.64 -11.67 13.47
CA VAL A 103 6.92 -11.62 14.89
C VAL A 103 8.40 -11.29 15.15
N ARG A 104 8.63 -10.42 16.13
CA ARG A 104 9.96 -10.08 16.57
C ARG A 104 9.95 -9.93 18.08
N GLY A 105 10.81 -10.70 18.77
CA GLY A 105 10.85 -10.70 20.23
C GLY A 105 9.54 -11.13 20.86
N GLY A 106 8.77 -11.99 20.19
CA GLY A 106 7.48 -12.44 20.71
C GLY A 106 6.34 -11.46 20.48
N ILE A 107 6.58 -10.34 19.79
CA ILE A 107 5.57 -9.30 19.58
C ILE A 107 5.08 -9.35 18.13
N TYR A 108 3.75 -9.39 17.96
CA TYR A 108 3.08 -9.31 16.67
C TYR A 108 2.51 -7.91 16.50
N THR A 109 2.84 -7.25 15.41
CA THR A 109 2.36 -5.90 15.13
C THR A 109 1.62 -5.88 13.80
N SER A 110 0.43 -5.33 13.79
CA SER A 110 -0.25 -5.00 12.54
C SER A 110 -0.70 -3.54 12.60
N VAL A 111 -0.65 -2.88 11.44
CA VAL A 111 -1.07 -1.49 11.32
C VAL A 111 -2.05 -1.41 10.15
N GLU A 112 -3.18 -0.81 10.39
CA GLU A 112 -4.21 -0.64 9.35
C GLU A 112 -4.57 0.83 9.26
N SER A 113 -4.58 1.35 8.04
CA SER A 113 -4.90 2.75 7.78
C SER A 113 -5.76 2.84 6.54
N GLU A 114 -6.66 3.81 6.49
CA GLU A 114 -7.56 3.94 5.35
C GLU A 114 -7.77 5.39 4.96
N HIS A 115 -8.19 5.57 3.70
CA HIS A 115 -8.52 6.86 3.12
C HIS A 115 -9.85 6.75 2.39
N ARG A 116 -10.66 7.79 2.50
CA ARG A 116 -11.93 7.90 1.76
C ARG A 116 -11.99 9.27 1.11
N GLN A 117 -12.36 9.29 -0.17
CA GLN A 117 -12.62 10.56 -0.83
C GLN A 117 -13.76 11.29 -0.13
N LYS A 118 -13.68 12.61 -0.11
CA LYS A 118 -14.76 13.45 0.39
C LYS A 118 -16.02 13.16 -0.43
N ASN A 119 -17.15 12.97 0.26
CA ASN A 119 -18.46 12.69 -0.31
C ASN A 119 -18.63 11.29 -0.91
N TRP A 120 -17.63 10.41 -0.84
CA TRP A 120 -17.82 9.02 -1.23
C TRP A 120 -18.52 8.27 -0.10
N LEU A 121 -19.55 7.50 -0.44
CA LEU A 121 -20.30 6.68 0.52
C LEU A 121 -20.05 5.20 0.24
N PRO A 122 -19.92 4.37 1.29
CA PRO A 122 -19.75 2.92 1.13
C PRO A 122 -20.88 2.29 0.34
N ARG A 123 -20.54 1.30 -0.48
CA ARG A 123 -21.47 0.50 -1.25
C ARG A 123 -21.24 -0.97 -0.96
N ASP A 124 -22.16 -1.83 -1.42
CA ASP A 124 -22.16 -3.25 -1.08
C ASP A 124 -20.89 -4.01 -1.46
N VAL A 125 -20.11 -3.49 -2.41
CA VAL A 125 -18.92 -4.17 -2.90
C VAL A 125 -17.78 -4.19 -1.87
N VAL A 126 -17.81 -3.31 -0.88
CA VAL A 126 -16.78 -3.21 0.16
C VAL A 126 -17.40 -3.42 1.53
N SER A 127 -16.83 -4.35 2.29
CA SER A 127 -17.17 -4.54 3.69
C SER A 127 -16.34 -3.58 4.54
N LEU A 128 -16.98 -2.58 5.07
CA LEU A 128 -16.31 -1.52 5.85
C LEU A 128 -16.58 -1.63 7.33
#